data_824ea9cdea19ebf51b00972ed14ac263
#
_entry.id   824ea9cdea19ebf51b00972ed14ac263
#
_cell.length_a   1.000
_cell.length_b   1.000
_cell.length_c   1.000
_cell.angle_alpha   90.00
_cell.angle_beta   90.00
_cell.angle_gamma   90.00
#
_symmetry.space_group_name_H-M   'P 1'
#
loop_
_entity.id
_entity.type
_entity.pdbx_description
1 polymer ?
#
loop_
_entity_poly.entity_id
_entity_poly.type
_entity_poly.pdbx_seq_one_letter_code
_entity_poly.pdbx_strand_id
1 'polypeptide(L)'
;MQQRLLAASILAVGFVLGGWFVGHGFAARAPQRIVTVKGLAERNVHADLAVWPLRFAEAGNNLAAVQARVQRDTGSVRAFLALHGLGEAVAQHSLQVTDRAAQRWGSPQYKDRYIVSATLLVRSHDVSAVATAAQATGQLVGQGVSLQSQGSEDGPSYLFTGVNAIKPQLLTAAIKAARSAAAQFAHDSGSRLGPIVRANQGLIEILPRDPAPGARQQQQIDKTVRVVATLDYALRG
;
A
#
# COMPACT_ATOMS: atom_id res chain seq x y z
N MET A 1 48.95 49.72 -45.00
CA MET A 1 48.23 48.60 -45.65
C MET A 1 48.44 47.27 -44.91
N GLN A 2 49.69 46.94 -44.48
CA GLN A 2 50.05 45.70 -43.78
C GLN A 2 49.34 45.48 -42.44
N GLN A 3 49.15 46.49 -41.60
CA GLN A 3 48.48 46.38 -40.30
C GLN A 3 46.98 45.97 -40.40
N ARG A 4 46.30 46.42 -41.45
CA ARG A 4 44.87 46.05 -41.72
C ARG A 4 44.76 44.61 -42.19
N LEU A 5 45.74 44.08 -42.92
CA LEU A 5 45.79 42.70 -43.36
C LEU A 5 46.06 41.75 -42.19
N LEU A 6 46.98 42.14 -41.24
CA LEU A 6 47.23 41.35 -40.04
C LEU A 6 46.03 41.30 -39.12
N ALA A 7 45.29 42.41 -38.94
CA ALA A 7 44.07 42.39 -38.13
C ALA A 7 42.94 41.53 -38.74
N ALA A 8 42.80 41.57 -40.05
CA ALA A 8 41.82 40.73 -40.74
C ALA A 8 42.14 39.23 -40.65
N SER A 9 43.43 38.88 -40.69
CA SER A 9 43.86 37.47 -40.56
C SER A 9 43.63 36.95 -39.14
N ILE A 10 43.89 37.74 -38.07
CA ILE A 10 43.62 37.35 -36.71
C ILE A 10 42.13 37.16 -36.46
N LEU A 11 41.29 38.02 -37.01
CA LEU A 11 39.84 37.93 -36.92
C LEU A 11 39.33 36.65 -37.63
N ALA A 12 39.83 36.37 -38.84
CA ALA A 12 39.44 35.17 -39.60
C ALA A 12 39.82 33.85 -38.85
N VAL A 13 41.03 33.82 -38.28
CA VAL A 13 41.48 32.67 -37.45
C VAL A 13 40.62 32.52 -36.19
N GLY A 14 40.27 33.63 -35.55
CA GLY A 14 39.37 33.63 -34.38
C GLY A 14 37.98 33.08 -34.71
N PHE A 15 37.40 33.46 -35.86
CA PHE A 15 36.11 32.94 -36.33
C PHE A 15 36.17 31.43 -36.68
N VAL A 16 37.25 30.98 -37.31
CA VAL A 16 37.44 29.56 -37.64
C VAL A 16 37.58 28.71 -36.37
N LEU A 17 38.41 29.15 -35.43
CA LEU A 17 38.56 28.44 -34.15
C LEU A 17 37.28 28.49 -33.32
N GLY A 18 36.59 29.61 -33.24
CA GLY A 18 35.29 29.74 -32.57
C GLY A 18 34.21 28.84 -33.18
N GLY A 19 34.12 28.82 -34.51
CA GLY A 19 33.21 27.94 -35.23
C GLY A 19 33.53 26.45 -35.03
N TRP A 20 34.83 26.10 -34.99
CA TRP A 20 35.27 24.73 -34.71
C TRP A 20 34.94 24.27 -33.30
N PHE A 21 35.18 25.13 -32.28
CA PHE A 21 34.78 24.83 -30.87
C PHE A 21 33.28 24.72 -30.68
N VAL A 22 32.51 25.62 -31.29
CA VAL A 22 31.05 25.58 -31.25
C VAL A 22 30.55 24.32 -31.96
N GLY A 23 31.05 24.03 -33.16
CA GLY A 23 30.67 22.85 -33.92
C GLY A 23 30.97 21.53 -33.17
N HIS A 24 32.13 21.42 -32.52
CA HIS A 24 32.46 20.24 -31.70
C HIS A 24 31.58 20.15 -30.44
N GLY A 25 31.23 21.29 -29.83
CA GLY A 25 30.33 21.32 -28.69
C GLY A 25 28.90 20.84 -29.01
N PHE A 26 28.42 21.12 -30.23
CA PHE A 26 27.12 20.61 -30.71
C PHE A 26 27.21 19.15 -31.20
N ALA A 27 28.30 18.73 -31.84
CA ALA A 27 28.49 17.37 -32.26
C ALA A 27 28.60 16.36 -31.10
N ALA A 28 29.13 16.82 -29.96
CA ALA A 28 29.19 16.02 -28.73
C ALA A 28 27.80 15.77 -28.09
N ARG A 29 26.77 16.45 -28.55
CA ARG A 29 25.37 16.28 -28.12
C ARG A 29 24.52 15.50 -29.13
N ALA A 30 25.12 14.57 -29.87
CA ALA A 30 24.32 13.64 -30.65
C ALA A 30 23.25 12.98 -29.75
N PRO A 31 21.98 12.94 -30.16
CA PRO A 31 20.95 12.34 -29.33
C PRO A 31 21.33 10.90 -28.99
N GLN A 32 21.58 10.65 -27.71
CA GLN A 32 21.86 9.30 -27.26
C GLN A 32 20.64 8.43 -27.58
N ARG A 33 20.84 7.38 -28.35
CA ARG A 33 19.81 6.36 -28.51
C ARG A 33 19.60 5.68 -27.18
N ILE A 34 18.38 5.76 -26.65
CA ILE A 34 18.03 5.23 -25.33
C ILE A 34 16.89 4.24 -25.50
N VAL A 35 16.97 3.12 -24.79
CA VAL A 35 15.85 2.21 -24.60
C VAL A 35 15.37 2.30 -23.16
N THR A 36 14.09 2.56 -22.99
CA THR A 36 13.41 2.55 -21.68
C THR A 36 12.72 1.21 -21.50
N VAL A 37 13.06 0.50 -20.45
CA VAL A 37 12.47 -0.80 -20.11
C VAL A 37 11.91 -0.80 -18.71
N LYS A 38 10.87 -1.60 -18.49
CA LYS A 38 10.32 -1.86 -17.16
C LYS A 38 10.57 -3.31 -16.78
N GLY A 39 11.17 -3.51 -15.62
CA GLY A 39 11.28 -4.84 -15.02
C GLY A 39 10.26 -4.98 -13.89
N LEU A 40 9.58 -6.10 -13.87
CA LEU A 40 8.60 -6.47 -12.87
C LEU A 40 9.15 -7.61 -12.03
N ALA A 41 8.95 -7.54 -10.72
CA ALA A 41 9.10 -8.67 -9.82
C ALA A 41 7.92 -8.74 -8.87
N GLU A 42 7.46 -9.95 -8.61
CA GLU A 42 6.36 -10.26 -7.73
C GLU A 42 6.75 -11.36 -6.75
N ARG A 43 6.18 -11.31 -5.56
CA ARG A 43 6.32 -12.34 -4.55
C ARG A 43 5.02 -12.53 -3.82
N ASN A 44 4.56 -13.78 -3.76
CA ASN A 44 3.43 -14.15 -2.91
C ASN A 44 3.87 -14.20 -1.46
N VAL A 45 3.07 -13.61 -0.59
CA VAL A 45 3.29 -13.52 0.85
C VAL A 45 1.98 -13.77 1.59
N HIS A 46 2.09 -14.18 2.85
CA HIS A 46 0.95 -14.24 3.75
C HIS A 46 0.96 -13.02 4.68
N ALA A 47 -0.21 -12.50 5.01
CA ALA A 47 -0.35 -11.48 6.05
C ALA A 47 0.25 -12.01 7.36
N ASP A 48 0.97 -11.14 8.07
CA ASP A 48 1.65 -11.45 9.33
C ASP A 48 1.04 -10.72 10.52
N LEU A 49 -0.01 -9.94 10.27
CA LEU A 49 -0.74 -9.19 11.27
C LEU A 49 -2.22 -9.12 10.89
N ALA A 50 -3.10 -9.44 11.83
CA ALA A 50 -4.53 -9.20 11.75
C ALA A 50 -4.95 -8.08 12.71
N VAL A 51 -5.79 -7.17 12.23
CA VAL A 51 -6.42 -6.10 13.02
C VAL A 51 -7.92 -6.20 12.83
N TRP A 52 -8.64 -6.41 13.92
CA TRP A 52 -10.06 -6.67 13.86
C TRP A 52 -10.84 -5.84 14.88
N PRO A 53 -11.60 -4.83 14.44
CA PRO A 53 -12.49 -4.07 15.30
C PRO A 53 -13.82 -4.81 15.50
N LEU A 54 -14.04 -5.36 16.68
CA LEU A 54 -15.32 -5.90 17.10
C LEU A 54 -16.16 -4.80 17.72
N ARG A 55 -17.22 -4.39 17.03
CA ARG A 55 -18.13 -3.33 17.45
C ARG A 55 -19.48 -3.92 17.83
N PHE A 56 -20.02 -3.49 18.94
CA PHE A 56 -21.35 -3.86 19.40
C PHE A 56 -22.00 -2.70 20.16
N ALA A 57 -23.30 -2.67 20.21
CA ALA A 57 -24.02 -1.59 20.86
C ALA A 57 -25.32 -2.05 21.50
N GLU A 58 -25.70 -1.33 22.56
CA GLU A 58 -26.96 -1.46 23.25
C GLU A 58 -27.70 -0.11 23.26
N ALA A 59 -29.04 -0.17 23.21
CA ALA A 59 -29.88 1.01 23.24
C ALA A 59 -30.97 0.91 24.32
N GLY A 60 -31.43 2.05 24.85
CA GLY A 60 -32.52 2.09 25.83
C GLY A 60 -32.69 3.46 26.48
N ASN A 61 -33.64 3.53 27.40
CA ASN A 61 -34.05 4.79 28.06
C ASN A 61 -33.40 5.02 29.42
N ASN A 62 -32.72 4.01 29.97
CA ASN A 62 -31.98 4.12 31.23
C ASN A 62 -30.49 3.84 30.95
N LEU A 63 -29.65 4.87 31.07
CA LEU A 63 -28.23 4.79 30.78
C LEU A 63 -27.50 3.72 31.59
N ALA A 64 -27.79 3.62 32.91
CA ALA A 64 -27.14 2.63 33.76
C ALA A 64 -27.47 1.18 33.34
N ALA A 65 -28.72 0.94 32.99
CA ALA A 65 -29.14 -0.36 32.49
C ALA A 65 -28.52 -0.70 31.11
N VAL A 66 -28.42 0.28 30.22
CA VAL A 66 -27.73 0.12 28.91
C VAL A 66 -26.24 -0.21 29.10
N GLN A 67 -25.58 0.55 30.01
CA GLN A 67 -24.18 0.33 30.32
C GLN A 67 -23.92 -1.07 30.93
N ALA A 68 -24.80 -1.53 31.83
CA ALA A 68 -24.70 -2.87 32.40
C ALA A 68 -24.84 -3.97 31.36
N ARG A 69 -25.69 -3.79 30.30
CA ARG A 69 -25.75 -4.70 29.16
C ARG A 69 -24.47 -4.70 28.35
N VAL A 70 -23.94 -3.53 27.98
CA VAL A 70 -22.68 -3.42 27.24
C VAL A 70 -21.52 -4.05 27.99
N GLN A 71 -21.48 -3.95 29.33
CA GLN A 71 -20.46 -4.63 30.13
C GLN A 71 -20.56 -6.16 30.07
N ARG A 72 -21.78 -6.71 30.12
CA ARG A 72 -22.01 -8.15 29.94
C ARG A 72 -21.57 -8.59 28.55
N ASP A 73 -21.95 -7.86 27.51
CA ASP A 73 -21.58 -8.15 26.12
C ASP A 73 -20.06 -8.10 25.94
N THR A 74 -19.39 -7.11 26.56
CA THR A 74 -17.92 -7.02 26.59
C THR A 74 -17.30 -8.27 27.22
N GLY A 75 -17.90 -8.78 28.30
CA GLY A 75 -17.50 -10.05 28.93
C GLY A 75 -17.65 -11.26 27.99
N SER A 76 -18.79 -11.35 27.31
CA SER A 76 -19.07 -12.39 26.34
C SER A 76 -18.06 -12.37 25.17
N VAL A 77 -17.80 -11.17 24.62
CA VAL A 77 -16.81 -11.00 23.54
C VAL A 77 -15.41 -11.37 24.00
N ARG A 78 -15.00 -10.98 25.21
CA ARG A 78 -13.69 -11.37 25.76
C ARG A 78 -13.58 -12.87 25.97
N ALA A 79 -14.61 -13.51 26.50
CA ALA A 79 -14.65 -14.97 26.68
C ALA A 79 -14.57 -15.70 25.33
N PHE A 80 -15.32 -15.22 24.32
CA PHE A 80 -15.25 -15.73 22.97
C PHE A 80 -13.84 -15.62 22.39
N LEU A 81 -13.19 -14.47 22.51
CA LEU A 81 -11.80 -14.26 22.06
C LEU A 81 -10.82 -15.20 22.76
N ALA A 82 -10.98 -15.39 24.08
CA ALA A 82 -10.14 -16.30 24.87
C ALA A 82 -10.28 -17.76 24.40
N LEU A 83 -11.50 -18.21 24.08
CA LEU A 83 -11.75 -19.56 23.52
C LEU A 83 -11.06 -19.78 22.17
N HIS A 84 -10.81 -18.71 21.40
CA HIS A 84 -10.10 -18.77 20.13
C HIS A 84 -8.61 -18.44 20.24
N GLY A 85 -8.03 -18.41 21.46
CA GLY A 85 -6.62 -18.09 21.69
C GLY A 85 -6.26 -16.61 21.53
N LEU A 86 -7.26 -15.71 21.52
CA LEU A 86 -7.08 -14.27 21.28
C LEU A 86 -7.32 -13.43 22.55
N GLY A 87 -7.33 -14.03 23.74
CA GLY A 87 -7.61 -13.34 25.00
C GLY A 87 -6.69 -12.14 25.25
N GLU A 88 -5.39 -12.33 24.98
CA GLU A 88 -4.36 -11.28 25.15
C GLU A 88 -4.22 -10.37 23.93
N ALA A 89 -4.96 -10.65 22.86
CA ALA A 89 -4.86 -9.90 21.59
C ALA A 89 -5.69 -8.60 21.58
N VAL A 90 -6.43 -8.29 22.65
CA VAL A 90 -7.23 -7.08 22.76
C VAL A 90 -6.32 -5.89 23.06
N ALA A 91 -5.98 -5.13 21.99
CA ALA A 91 -5.07 -3.98 22.06
C ALA A 91 -5.75 -2.70 22.61
N GLN A 92 -7.04 -2.54 22.38
CA GLN A 92 -7.79 -1.35 22.77
C GLN A 92 -9.25 -1.68 23.06
N HIS A 93 -9.80 -1.00 24.06
CA HIS A 93 -11.24 -0.99 24.35
C HIS A 93 -11.71 0.47 24.39
N SER A 94 -12.71 0.81 23.59
CA SER A 94 -13.33 2.13 23.57
C SER A 94 -14.83 2.04 23.80
N LEU A 95 -15.38 3.02 24.49
CA LEU A 95 -16.80 3.15 24.79
C LEU A 95 -17.28 4.53 24.32
N GLN A 96 -18.40 4.56 23.62
CA GLN A 96 -19.04 5.78 23.16
C GLN A 96 -20.50 5.79 23.61
N VAL A 97 -20.91 6.91 24.24
CA VAL A 97 -22.29 7.13 24.67
C VAL A 97 -22.91 8.22 23.79
N THR A 98 -24.05 7.92 23.21
CA THR A 98 -24.84 8.88 22.42
C THR A 98 -26.17 9.13 23.15
N ASP A 99 -26.40 10.36 23.61
CA ASP A 99 -27.73 10.82 24.08
C ASP A 99 -28.44 11.48 22.88
N ARG A 100 -29.45 10.83 22.35
CA ARG A 100 -30.23 11.33 21.22
C ARG A 100 -31.07 12.56 21.56
N ALA A 101 -31.45 12.72 22.84
CA ALA A 101 -32.17 13.90 23.29
C ALA A 101 -31.29 15.18 23.36
N ALA A 102 -29.97 15.00 23.45
CA ALA A 102 -29.01 16.12 23.44
C ALA A 102 -28.63 16.58 22.02
N GLN A 103 -29.00 15.82 20.99
CA GLN A 103 -28.69 16.18 19.59
C GLN A 103 -29.70 17.25 19.11
N ARG A 104 -29.18 18.42 18.70
CA ARG A 104 -29.98 19.57 18.21
C ARG A 104 -30.91 19.29 17.03
N TRP A 105 -30.68 18.20 16.31
CA TRP A 105 -31.39 17.80 15.07
C TRP A 105 -32.06 16.43 15.21
N GLY A 106 -32.28 15.96 16.45
CA GLY A 106 -32.93 14.68 16.70
C GLY A 106 -34.43 14.78 16.45
N SER A 107 -34.95 13.86 15.61
CA SER A 107 -36.40 13.70 15.46
C SER A 107 -36.99 13.16 16.76
N PRO A 108 -38.12 13.69 17.26
CA PRO A 108 -38.71 13.32 18.57
C PRO A 108 -39.23 11.87 18.65
N GLN A 109 -39.05 11.06 17.63
CA GLN A 109 -39.66 9.74 17.46
C GLN A 109 -38.73 8.55 17.72
N TYR A 110 -37.54 8.75 18.29
CA TYR A 110 -36.68 7.60 18.65
C TYR A 110 -37.23 6.92 19.93
N LYS A 111 -37.45 5.59 19.82
CA LYS A 111 -37.92 4.76 20.93
C LYS A 111 -36.93 4.76 22.10
N ASP A 112 -35.62 4.78 21.78
CA ASP A 112 -34.53 4.69 22.76
C ASP A 112 -33.71 5.98 22.80
N ARG A 113 -33.52 6.55 24.00
CA ARG A 113 -32.80 7.79 24.23
C ARG A 113 -31.29 7.60 24.15
N TYR A 114 -30.77 6.56 24.78
CA TYR A 114 -29.33 6.29 24.85
C TYR A 114 -28.92 5.18 23.94
N ILE A 115 -27.80 5.36 23.26
CA ILE A 115 -27.06 4.30 22.58
C ILE A 115 -25.66 4.28 23.21
N VAL A 116 -25.23 3.11 23.65
CA VAL A 116 -23.86 2.89 24.13
C VAL A 116 -23.22 1.87 23.22
N SER A 117 -22.18 2.31 22.50
CA SER A 117 -21.40 1.47 21.60
C SER A 117 -20.04 1.17 22.21
N ALA A 118 -19.62 -0.07 22.11
CA ALA A 118 -18.29 -0.51 22.50
C ALA A 118 -17.52 -1.05 21.28
N THR A 119 -16.21 -0.83 21.27
CA THR A 119 -15.31 -1.40 20.28
C THR A 119 -14.15 -2.08 21.00
N LEU A 120 -13.97 -3.36 20.74
CA LEU A 120 -12.76 -4.13 21.11
C LEU A 120 -11.90 -4.28 19.88
N LEU A 121 -10.72 -3.66 19.89
CA LEU A 121 -9.74 -3.80 18.81
C LEU A 121 -8.81 -4.97 19.10
N VAL A 122 -8.96 -6.03 18.34
CA VAL A 122 -8.08 -7.21 18.38
C VAL A 122 -6.91 -6.97 17.44
N ARG A 123 -5.70 -7.24 17.93
CA ARG A 123 -4.47 -7.18 17.13
C ARG A 123 -3.65 -8.42 17.41
N SER A 124 -3.42 -9.26 16.40
CA SER A 124 -2.73 -10.53 16.56
C SER A 124 -1.83 -10.84 15.37
N HIS A 125 -0.68 -11.45 15.65
CA HIS A 125 0.16 -12.07 14.63
C HIS A 125 -0.32 -13.49 14.26
N ASP A 126 -1.19 -14.08 15.06
CA ASP A 126 -1.89 -15.31 14.67
C ASP A 126 -3.10 -14.95 13.79
N VAL A 127 -2.80 -14.77 12.52
CA VAL A 127 -3.78 -14.43 11.49
C VAL A 127 -4.83 -15.53 11.34
N SER A 128 -4.43 -16.78 11.52
CA SER A 128 -5.30 -17.95 11.36
C SER A 128 -6.33 -18.04 12.50
N ALA A 129 -5.93 -17.79 13.74
CA ALA A 129 -6.83 -17.71 14.87
C ALA A 129 -7.87 -16.61 14.69
N VAL A 130 -7.46 -15.41 14.21
CA VAL A 130 -8.39 -14.32 13.94
C VAL A 130 -9.36 -14.68 12.81
N ALA A 131 -8.90 -15.31 11.74
CA ALA A 131 -9.77 -15.73 10.65
C ALA A 131 -10.82 -16.76 11.10
N THR A 132 -10.42 -17.72 11.90
CA THR A 132 -11.32 -18.73 12.48
C THR A 132 -12.35 -18.10 13.42
N ALA A 133 -11.90 -17.22 14.32
CA ALA A 133 -12.79 -16.49 15.22
C ALA A 133 -13.79 -15.61 14.44
N ALA A 134 -13.35 -14.94 13.37
CA ALA A 134 -14.23 -14.09 12.55
C ALA A 134 -15.36 -14.89 11.88
N GLN A 135 -15.11 -16.12 11.48
CA GLN A 135 -16.12 -17.01 10.93
C GLN A 135 -17.11 -17.50 12.01
N ALA A 136 -16.69 -17.54 13.25
CA ALA A 136 -17.49 -18.01 14.39
C ALA A 136 -18.31 -16.91 15.09
N THR A 137 -18.32 -15.67 14.60
CA THR A 137 -19.01 -14.52 15.22
C THR A 137 -20.50 -14.72 15.43
N GLY A 138 -21.13 -15.62 14.65
CA GLY A 138 -22.51 -16.03 14.88
C GLY A 138 -22.78 -16.58 16.30
N GLN A 139 -21.77 -17.09 16.99
CA GLN A 139 -21.89 -17.55 18.38
C GLN A 139 -22.16 -16.36 19.33
N LEU A 140 -21.55 -15.20 19.08
CA LEU A 140 -21.78 -13.97 19.85
C LEU A 140 -23.21 -13.46 19.65
N VAL A 141 -23.71 -13.49 18.40
CA VAL A 141 -25.10 -13.13 18.08
C VAL A 141 -26.07 -14.08 18.79
N GLY A 142 -25.76 -15.40 18.83
CA GLY A 142 -26.54 -16.40 19.56
C GLY A 142 -26.57 -16.18 21.10
N GLN A 143 -25.54 -15.50 21.65
CA GLN A 143 -25.47 -15.09 23.06
C GLN A 143 -26.14 -13.74 23.32
N GLY A 144 -26.75 -13.11 22.31
CA GLY A 144 -27.46 -11.84 22.40
C GLY A 144 -26.59 -10.59 22.22
N VAL A 145 -25.31 -10.74 21.82
CA VAL A 145 -24.45 -9.59 21.53
C VAL A 145 -24.86 -8.97 20.22
N SER A 146 -25.26 -7.71 20.25
CA SER A 146 -25.68 -6.95 19.05
C SER A 146 -24.44 -6.39 18.33
N LEU A 147 -23.83 -7.22 17.48
CA LEU A 147 -22.70 -6.80 16.65
C LEU A 147 -23.16 -5.73 15.66
N GLN A 148 -22.38 -4.65 15.57
CA GLN A 148 -22.60 -3.59 14.60
C GLN A 148 -21.79 -3.85 13.32
N SER A 149 -22.49 -3.82 12.21
CA SER A 149 -21.93 -3.84 10.87
C SER A 149 -21.93 -2.42 10.29
N GLN A 150 -20.79 -1.97 9.81
CA GLN A 150 -20.66 -0.69 9.09
C GLN A 150 -20.41 -0.91 7.58
N GLY A 151 -21.04 -1.94 7.03
CA GLY A 151 -20.97 -2.27 5.61
C GLY A 151 -19.69 -3.02 5.22
N SER A 152 -19.06 -2.62 4.14
CA SER A 152 -17.94 -3.38 3.52
C SER A 152 -16.61 -3.31 4.28
N GLU A 153 -16.54 -2.60 5.41
CA GLU A 153 -15.35 -2.52 6.29
C GLU A 153 -15.44 -3.46 7.49
N ASP A 154 -16.48 -4.28 7.55
CA ASP A 154 -16.65 -5.23 8.63
C ASP A 154 -15.74 -6.44 8.44
N GLY A 155 -15.26 -6.91 9.57
CA GLY A 155 -14.36 -8.05 9.64
C GLY A 155 -12.91 -7.66 9.89
N PRO A 156 -12.04 -8.67 9.96
CA PRO A 156 -10.62 -8.44 10.17
C PRO A 156 -9.94 -7.89 8.93
N SER A 157 -8.99 -6.99 9.13
CA SER A 157 -8.02 -6.54 8.14
C SER A 157 -6.72 -7.30 8.33
N TYR A 158 -6.25 -7.92 7.26
CA TYR A 158 -5.00 -8.68 7.25
C TYR A 158 -3.90 -7.85 6.59
N LEU A 159 -2.79 -7.66 7.29
CA LEU A 159 -1.69 -6.80 6.89
C LEU A 159 -0.42 -7.64 6.73
N PHE A 160 0.40 -7.28 5.75
CA PHE A 160 1.76 -7.78 5.63
C PHE A 160 2.73 -6.67 6.01
N THR A 161 3.47 -6.85 7.10
CA THR A 161 4.39 -5.84 7.65
C THR A 161 5.84 -6.08 7.22
N GLY A 162 6.16 -7.28 6.70
CA GLY A 162 7.49 -7.72 6.33
C GLY A 162 8.05 -7.16 5.02
N VAL A 163 7.49 -6.10 4.44
CA VAL A 163 7.89 -5.55 3.13
C VAL A 163 9.38 -5.19 3.09
N ASN A 164 9.92 -4.59 4.15
CA ASN A 164 11.31 -4.16 4.18
C ASN A 164 12.31 -5.33 4.13
N ALA A 165 11.94 -6.50 4.64
CA ALA A 165 12.77 -7.69 4.61
C ALA A 165 12.89 -8.28 3.19
N ILE A 166 11.83 -8.19 2.38
CA ILE A 166 11.80 -8.78 1.03
C ILE A 166 12.15 -7.78 -0.07
N LYS A 167 12.09 -6.47 0.21
CA LYS A 167 12.33 -5.39 -0.75
C LYS A 167 13.66 -5.52 -1.52
N PRO A 168 14.82 -5.81 -0.89
CA PRO A 168 16.09 -5.90 -1.64
C PRO A 168 16.07 -7.00 -2.68
N GLN A 169 15.52 -8.17 -2.34
CA GLN A 169 15.43 -9.32 -3.25
C GLN A 169 14.51 -9.03 -4.44
N LEU A 170 13.33 -8.42 -4.16
CA LEU A 170 12.39 -8.02 -5.21
C LEU A 170 12.98 -6.99 -6.14
N LEU A 171 13.68 -5.99 -5.60
CA LEU A 171 14.33 -4.95 -6.41
C LEU A 171 15.41 -5.55 -7.31
N THR A 172 16.24 -6.46 -6.78
CA THR A 172 17.25 -7.17 -7.57
C THR A 172 16.60 -7.96 -8.71
N ALA A 173 15.50 -8.66 -8.43
CA ALA A 173 14.77 -9.43 -9.45
C ALA A 173 14.16 -8.51 -10.53
N ALA A 174 13.56 -7.38 -10.14
CA ALA A 174 13.01 -6.40 -11.08
C ALA A 174 14.09 -5.78 -11.98
N ILE A 175 15.23 -5.40 -11.40
CA ILE A 175 16.38 -4.87 -12.18
C ILE A 175 16.91 -5.92 -13.16
N LYS A 176 17.03 -7.18 -12.73
CA LYS A 176 17.45 -8.29 -13.61
C LYS A 176 16.47 -8.49 -14.77
N ALA A 177 15.16 -8.45 -14.49
CA ALA A 177 14.12 -8.55 -15.52
C ALA A 177 14.20 -7.39 -16.52
N ALA A 178 14.35 -6.15 -16.04
CA ALA A 178 14.53 -4.98 -16.90
C ALA A 178 15.78 -5.08 -17.77
N ARG A 179 16.91 -5.55 -17.20
CA ARG A 179 18.16 -5.72 -17.96
C ARG A 179 18.01 -6.78 -19.04
N SER A 180 17.34 -7.90 -18.75
CA SER A 180 17.08 -8.94 -19.75
C SER A 180 16.22 -8.42 -20.89
N ALA A 181 15.18 -7.66 -20.60
CA ALA A 181 14.34 -7.02 -21.61
C ALA A 181 15.12 -6.02 -22.47
N ALA A 182 15.99 -5.20 -21.85
CA ALA A 182 16.85 -4.26 -22.59
C ALA A 182 17.86 -4.97 -23.48
N ALA A 183 18.45 -6.07 -23.02
CA ALA A 183 19.40 -6.87 -23.81
C ALA A 183 18.72 -7.50 -25.02
N GLN A 184 17.50 -8.04 -24.84
CA GLN A 184 16.70 -8.56 -25.93
C GLN A 184 16.38 -7.48 -26.97
N PHE A 185 15.95 -6.31 -26.51
CA PHE A 185 15.64 -5.18 -27.38
C PHE A 185 16.85 -4.70 -28.18
N ALA A 186 18.02 -4.62 -27.52
CA ALA A 186 19.27 -4.25 -28.18
C ALA A 186 19.64 -5.27 -29.28
N HIS A 187 19.55 -6.57 -28.96
CA HIS A 187 19.81 -7.65 -29.93
C HIS A 187 18.88 -7.57 -31.13
N ASP A 188 17.58 -7.46 -30.94
CA ASP A 188 16.57 -7.46 -32.01
C ASP A 188 16.63 -6.20 -32.88
N SER A 189 17.16 -5.09 -32.36
CA SER A 189 17.38 -3.85 -33.11
C SER A 189 18.76 -3.76 -33.76
N GLY A 190 19.57 -4.80 -33.70
CA GLY A 190 20.94 -4.82 -34.23
C GLY A 190 21.90 -3.88 -33.49
N SER A 191 21.53 -3.46 -32.26
CA SER A 191 22.33 -2.58 -31.42
C SER A 191 23.01 -3.36 -30.29
N ARG A 192 23.93 -2.69 -29.58
CA ARG A 192 24.54 -3.23 -28.34
C ARG A 192 24.01 -2.49 -27.13
N LEU A 193 23.71 -3.22 -26.04
CA LEU A 193 23.30 -2.63 -24.78
C LEU A 193 24.48 -1.89 -24.15
N GLY A 194 24.28 -0.59 -23.88
CA GLY A 194 25.23 0.28 -23.18
C GLY A 194 24.95 0.36 -21.67
N PRO A 195 25.54 1.34 -20.99
CA PRO A 195 25.34 1.55 -19.56
C PRO A 195 23.93 2.06 -19.25
N ILE A 196 23.53 1.95 -17.98
CA ILE A 196 22.33 2.61 -17.46
C ILE A 196 22.55 4.13 -17.49
N VAL A 197 21.61 4.85 -18.08
CA VAL A 197 21.58 6.32 -18.14
C VAL A 197 20.73 6.86 -17.00
N ARG A 198 19.63 6.18 -16.70
CA ARG A 198 18.70 6.55 -15.62
C ARG A 198 18.08 5.29 -15.03
N ALA A 199 17.89 5.33 -13.71
CA ALA A 199 17.16 4.29 -13.00
C ALA A 199 16.10 4.94 -12.10
N ASN A 200 14.89 4.40 -12.13
CA ASN A 200 13.80 4.82 -11.27
C ASN A 200 13.14 3.58 -10.66
N GLN A 201 13.10 3.56 -9.32
CA GLN A 201 12.34 2.57 -8.59
C GLN A 201 10.91 3.07 -8.46
N GLY A 202 9.96 2.32 -9.01
CA GLY A 202 8.53 2.57 -8.82
C GLY A 202 8.06 2.26 -7.39
N LEU A 203 6.77 2.43 -7.16
CA LEU A 203 6.13 2.08 -5.90
C LEU A 203 6.20 0.57 -5.66
N ILE A 204 6.22 0.21 -4.39
CA ILE A 204 5.98 -1.15 -3.94
C ILE A 204 4.49 -1.25 -3.65
N GLU A 205 3.83 -2.16 -4.32
CA GLU A 205 2.39 -2.38 -4.18
C GLU A 205 2.13 -3.71 -3.48
N ILE A 206 1.16 -3.71 -2.56
CA ILE A 206 0.61 -4.93 -1.99
C ILE A 206 -0.76 -5.13 -2.60
N LEU A 207 -0.92 -6.20 -3.34
CA LEU A 207 -2.11 -6.54 -4.10
C LEU A 207 -2.79 -7.77 -3.50
N PRO A 208 -4.09 -7.99 -3.73
CA PRO A 208 -4.69 -9.29 -3.47
C PRO A 208 -4.01 -10.33 -4.36
N ARG A 209 -3.71 -11.52 -3.82
CA ARG A 209 -3.16 -12.60 -4.64
C ARG A 209 -4.18 -13.05 -5.70
N ASP A 210 -5.42 -13.20 -5.28
CA ASP A 210 -6.50 -13.70 -6.10
C ASP A 210 -7.54 -12.56 -6.28
N PRO A 211 -7.39 -11.71 -7.31
CA PRO A 211 -8.30 -10.60 -7.52
C PRO A 211 -9.69 -11.14 -7.94
N ALA A 212 -10.71 -10.75 -7.17
CA ALA A 212 -12.10 -11.08 -7.48
C ALA A 212 -12.98 -9.82 -7.34
N PRO A 213 -14.09 -9.72 -8.07
CA PRO A 213 -15.03 -8.61 -7.91
C PRO A 213 -15.50 -8.49 -6.46
N GLY A 214 -15.35 -7.30 -5.88
CA GLY A 214 -15.71 -7.03 -4.49
C GLY A 214 -14.70 -7.49 -3.44
N ALA A 215 -13.67 -8.26 -3.79
CA ALA A 215 -12.63 -8.68 -2.86
C ALA A 215 -11.62 -7.54 -2.63
N ARG A 216 -11.50 -7.13 -1.37
CA ARG A 216 -10.54 -6.10 -0.96
C ARG A 216 -9.22 -6.73 -0.55
N GLN A 217 -8.12 -6.09 -0.94
CA GLN A 217 -6.77 -6.51 -0.56
C GLN A 217 -6.61 -6.72 0.95
N GLN A 218 -7.24 -5.86 1.77
CA GLN A 218 -7.16 -5.94 3.23
C GLN A 218 -7.86 -7.16 3.82
N GLN A 219 -8.88 -7.70 3.14
CA GLN A 219 -9.66 -8.86 3.59
C GLN A 219 -9.05 -10.20 3.21
N GLN A 220 -8.04 -10.21 2.35
CA GLN A 220 -7.34 -11.43 1.95
C GLN A 220 -6.07 -11.63 2.78
N ILE A 221 -5.87 -12.86 3.24
CA ILE A 221 -4.66 -13.26 3.96
C ILE A 221 -3.48 -13.37 2.97
N ASP A 222 -3.75 -13.97 1.82
CA ASP A 222 -2.76 -14.14 0.76
C ASP A 222 -2.65 -12.90 -0.09
N LYS A 223 -1.42 -12.43 -0.27
CA LYS A 223 -1.10 -11.19 -0.96
C LYS A 223 0.03 -11.38 -1.94
N THR A 224 0.10 -10.50 -2.91
CA THR A 224 1.23 -10.39 -3.83
C THR A 224 1.90 -9.02 -3.63
N VAL A 225 3.19 -9.04 -3.28
CA VAL A 225 4.01 -7.83 -3.26
C VAL A 225 4.66 -7.67 -4.62
N ARG A 226 4.40 -6.53 -5.26
CA ARG A 226 4.87 -6.18 -6.61
C ARG A 226 5.83 -4.99 -6.56
N VAL A 227 6.92 -5.08 -7.32
CA VAL A 227 7.87 -3.99 -7.53
C VAL A 227 8.09 -3.80 -9.02
N VAL A 228 8.09 -2.55 -9.48
CA VAL A 228 8.44 -2.17 -10.84
C VAL A 228 9.70 -1.30 -10.81
N ALA A 229 10.72 -1.67 -11.60
CA ALA A 229 11.89 -0.85 -11.85
C ALA A 229 11.87 -0.36 -13.30
N THR A 230 12.02 0.95 -13.51
CA THR A 230 12.14 1.56 -14.84
C THR A 230 13.60 1.96 -15.04
N LEU A 231 14.22 1.43 -16.10
CA LEU A 231 15.61 1.65 -16.42
C LEU A 231 15.77 2.17 -17.85
N ASP A 232 16.55 3.20 -18.02
CA ASP A 232 16.96 3.74 -19.31
C ASP A 232 18.39 3.29 -19.60
N TYR A 233 18.59 2.60 -20.70
CA TYR A 233 19.90 2.16 -21.18
C TYR A 233 20.28 2.91 -22.44
N ALA A 234 21.54 3.29 -22.56
CA ALA A 234 22.10 3.75 -23.82
C ALA A 234 22.18 2.57 -24.80
N LEU A 235 21.88 2.81 -26.09
CA LEU A 235 22.13 1.87 -27.17
C LEU A 235 23.35 2.33 -27.96
N ARG A 236 24.26 1.38 -28.27
CA ARG A 236 25.43 1.59 -29.12
C ARG A 236 25.19 0.89 -30.44
N GLY A 237 25.43 1.61 -31.52
CA GLY A 237 25.39 1.04 -32.87
C GLY A 237 26.64 0.22 -33.19
#